data_226b6591d69eae48989bcf988ca129cf
#
_entry.id   226b6591d69eae48989bcf988ca129cf
#
_cell.length_a   1.000
_cell.length_b   1.000
_cell.length_c   1.000
_cell.angle_alpha   90.00
_cell.angle_beta   90.00
_cell.angle_gamma   90.00
#
_symmetry.space_group_name_H-M   'P 1'
#
loop_
_entity.id
_entity.type
_entity.pdbx_description
1 polymer ?
#
loop_
_entity_poly.entity_id
_entity_poly.type
_entity_poly.pdbx_seq_one_letter_code
_entity_poly.pdbx_strand_id
1 'polypeptide(L)'
;MPGMYHAGDYDLAGFCVGVVEKSEIIDGSQVKAGDALIALGSSVPHSNGYSLIRKVIDVAGVNPATEQLNGRPLSEQVLAPTKIYVKSVLALIKQTEVHAIAHLTGGGFWENIPRVLPKNTKAVIDESSWEWQPVFKWLQEKGNIETYEMYRTFNCGVGMVIALPQSQVETALAILKQSGENAWLIGHIESATDDEPQVIIK
;
A
#
# COMPACT_ATOMS: atom_id res chain seq x y z
N MET A 1 10.03 23.89 16.76
CA MET A 1 8.60 24.21 16.95
C MET A 1 8.32 24.38 18.44
N PRO A 2 8.39 25.61 18.95
CA PRO A 2 8.23 25.85 20.38
C PRO A 2 6.87 25.36 20.88
N GLY A 3 6.90 24.60 22.01
CA GLY A 3 5.69 24.07 22.63
C GLY A 3 5.10 22.80 22.03
N MET A 4 5.67 22.25 20.92
CA MET A 4 5.23 20.99 20.33
C MET A 4 5.98 19.77 20.84
N TYR A 5 7.24 19.95 21.27
CA TYR A 5 8.10 18.87 21.75
C TYR A 5 8.51 19.12 23.18
N HIS A 6 8.59 18.06 23.98
CA HIS A 6 9.17 18.08 25.32
C HIS A 6 10.70 17.94 25.25
N ALA A 7 11.37 18.23 26.35
CA ALA A 7 12.81 18.02 26.44
C ALA A 7 13.14 16.53 26.22
N GLY A 8 13.97 16.25 25.23
CA GLY A 8 14.32 14.88 24.79
C GLY A 8 13.57 14.35 23.60
N ASP A 9 12.50 15.01 23.17
CA ASP A 9 11.82 14.65 21.92
C ASP A 9 12.65 15.12 20.72
N TYR A 10 12.60 14.36 19.63
CA TYR A 10 13.19 14.72 18.37
C TYR A 10 12.32 14.23 17.21
N ASP A 11 12.47 14.86 16.08
CA ASP A 11 11.80 14.50 14.84
C ASP A 11 12.82 14.35 13.72
N LEU A 12 12.48 13.53 12.73
CA LEU A 12 13.31 13.30 11.56
C LEU A 12 12.55 13.77 10.32
N ALA A 13 13.15 14.67 9.58
CA ALA A 13 12.66 15.11 8.28
C ALA A 13 13.69 14.80 7.20
N GLY A 14 13.24 14.28 6.08
CA GLY A 14 14.08 13.98 4.94
C GLY A 14 13.38 14.31 3.63
N PHE A 15 14.17 14.65 2.63
CA PHE A 15 13.72 14.75 1.27
C PHE A 15 14.79 14.20 0.34
N CYS A 16 14.37 13.73 -0.84
CA CYS A 16 15.30 13.28 -1.86
C CYS A 16 15.02 14.03 -3.18
N VAL A 17 16.07 14.18 -3.97
CA VAL A 17 16.01 14.75 -5.31
C VAL A 17 16.49 13.69 -6.29
N GLY A 18 15.73 13.50 -7.37
CA GLY A 18 16.06 12.58 -8.45
C GLY A 18 15.92 13.24 -9.81
N VAL A 19 16.39 12.56 -10.83
CA VAL A 19 16.31 12.99 -12.23
C VAL A 19 15.75 11.82 -13.05
N VAL A 20 14.84 12.14 -13.96
CA VAL A 20 14.28 11.19 -14.93
C VAL A 20 14.15 11.91 -16.28
N GLU A 21 14.33 11.18 -17.38
CA GLU A 21 14.04 11.69 -18.72
C GLU A 21 12.56 12.04 -18.82
N LYS A 22 12.22 13.18 -19.43
CA LYS A 22 10.85 13.66 -19.52
C LYS A 22 9.91 12.65 -20.19
N SER A 23 10.40 11.89 -21.16
CA SER A 23 9.66 10.84 -21.86
C SER A 23 9.42 9.57 -21.03
N GLU A 24 10.14 9.42 -19.90
CA GLU A 24 10.05 8.25 -19.01
C GLU A 24 9.27 8.54 -17.72
N ILE A 25 8.65 9.72 -17.61
CA ILE A 25 7.82 10.07 -16.45
C ILE A 25 6.56 9.18 -16.43
N ILE A 26 6.36 8.48 -15.32
CA ILE A 26 5.14 7.70 -15.04
C ILE A 26 4.23 8.58 -14.20
N ASP A 27 3.26 9.23 -14.84
CA ASP A 27 2.34 10.20 -14.21
C ASP A 27 0.88 9.71 -14.16
N GLY A 28 0.62 8.48 -14.58
CA GLY A 28 -0.73 7.90 -14.62
C GLY A 28 -1.52 8.22 -15.88
N SER A 29 -1.04 9.09 -16.75
CA SER A 29 -1.77 9.51 -17.97
C SER A 29 -2.02 8.38 -18.97
N GLN A 30 -1.25 7.32 -18.91
CA GLN A 30 -1.36 6.13 -19.74
C GLN A 30 -2.37 5.09 -19.23
N VAL A 31 -2.87 5.25 -18.01
CA VAL A 31 -3.84 4.32 -17.41
C VAL A 31 -5.15 4.35 -18.17
N LYS A 32 -5.67 3.17 -18.51
CA LYS A 32 -6.90 3.01 -19.29
C LYS A 32 -7.70 1.79 -18.83
N ALA A 33 -8.98 1.78 -19.15
CA ALA A 33 -9.82 0.60 -18.95
C ALA A 33 -9.22 -0.64 -19.62
N GLY A 34 -9.22 -1.76 -18.91
CA GLY A 34 -8.59 -3.01 -19.33
C GLY A 34 -7.15 -3.19 -18.83
N ASP A 35 -6.54 -2.19 -18.21
CA ASP A 35 -5.27 -2.39 -17.52
C ASP A 35 -5.45 -3.28 -16.28
N ALA A 36 -4.45 -4.10 -16.01
CA ALA A 36 -4.36 -4.91 -14.81
C ALA A 36 -3.76 -4.12 -13.66
N LEU A 37 -4.13 -4.47 -12.43
CA LEU A 37 -3.55 -3.98 -11.21
C LEU A 37 -2.76 -5.10 -10.52
N ILE A 38 -1.47 -4.90 -10.34
CA ILE A 38 -0.60 -5.82 -9.59
C ILE A 38 -0.31 -5.20 -8.23
N ALA A 39 -0.52 -6.00 -7.17
CA ALA A 39 -0.11 -5.66 -5.82
C ALA A 39 1.28 -6.19 -5.49
N LEU A 40 2.03 -5.43 -4.70
CA LEU A 40 3.24 -5.88 -4.02
C LEU A 40 2.97 -5.90 -2.52
N GLY A 41 3.27 -7.04 -1.89
CA GLY A 41 3.05 -7.23 -0.45
C GLY A 41 3.86 -6.27 0.41
N SER A 42 3.24 -5.74 1.45
CA SER A 42 3.91 -4.96 2.49
C SER A 42 4.62 -5.85 3.51
N SER A 43 5.58 -5.30 4.25
CA SER A 43 6.15 -6.00 5.39
C SER A 43 5.16 -6.06 6.56
N VAL A 44 4.52 -4.92 6.86
CA VAL A 44 3.56 -4.70 7.97
C VAL A 44 2.84 -3.35 7.71
N PRO A 45 2.28 -2.65 8.73
CA PRO A 45 1.66 -1.33 8.53
C PRO A 45 2.55 -0.25 7.91
N HIS A 46 3.84 -0.53 7.70
CA HIS A 46 4.83 0.45 7.28
C HIS A 46 4.94 1.61 8.28
N SER A 47 4.81 2.86 7.82
CA SER A 47 4.94 4.03 8.69
C SER A 47 3.62 4.79 8.90
N ASN A 48 2.47 4.11 8.72
CA ASN A 48 1.16 4.76 8.76
C ASN A 48 0.23 4.14 9.80
N GLY A 49 -0.73 4.94 10.29
CA GLY A 49 -1.77 4.48 11.20
C GLY A 49 -1.35 4.29 12.65
N TYR A 50 -0.15 4.74 13.06
CA TYR A 50 0.38 4.46 14.40
C TYR A 50 -0.38 5.13 15.55
N SER A 51 -1.07 6.23 15.31
CA SER A 51 -1.96 6.81 16.31
C SER A 51 -3.10 5.85 16.66
N LEU A 52 -3.68 5.20 15.63
CA LEU A 52 -4.74 4.19 15.81
C LEU A 52 -4.17 2.91 16.41
N ILE A 53 -3.02 2.42 15.94
CA ILE A 53 -2.34 1.24 16.51
C ILE A 53 -2.13 1.40 18.02
N ARG A 54 -1.56 2.54 18.46
CA ARG A 54 -1.36 2.83 19.88
C ARG A 54 -2.68 2.83 20.65
N LYS A 55 -3.70 3.47 20.11
CA LYS A 55 -5.03 3.49 20.73
C LYS A 55 -5.63 2.08 20.87
N VAL A 56 -5.46 1.22 19.86
CA VAL A 56 -5.96 -0.17 19.92
C VAL A 56 -5.18 -0.96 20.99
N ILE A 57 -3.87 -0.82 21.06
CA ILE A 57 -3.03 -1.46 22.09
C ILE A 57 -3.49 -1.03 23.50
N ASP A 58 -3.72 0.28 23.71
CA ASP A 58 -4.18 0.83 24.99
C ASP A 58 -5.56 0.29 25.36
N VAL A 59 -6.52 0.28 24.42
CA VAL A 59 -7.88 -0.23 24.65
C VAL A 59 -7.89 -1.74 24.91
N ALA A 60 -7.04 -2.49 24.19
CA ALA A 60 -6.88 -3.94 24.40
C ALA A 60 -6.19 -4.26 25.72
N GLY A 61 -5.51 -3.30 26.36
CA GLY A 61 -4.80 -3.47 27.63
C GLY A 61 -3.64 -4.47 27.56
N VAL A 62 -3.02 -4.63 26.38
CA VAL A 62 -1.95 -5.62 26.15
C VAL A 62 -0.58 -4.96 26.17
N ASN A 63 0.43 -5.76 26.54
CA ASN A 63 1.82 -5.37 26.33
C ASN A 63 2.29 -5.91 24.97
N PRO A 64 2.61 -5.06 23.97
CA PRO A 64 2.97 -5.50 22.64
C PRO A 64 4.24 -6.36 22.58
N ALA A 65 5.10 -6.30 23.60
CA ALA A 65 6.30 -7.16 23.67
C ALA A 65 5.98 -8.61 24.05
N THR A 66 4.86 -8.86 24.71
CA THR A 66 4.45 -10.21 25.16
C THR A 66 3.23 -10.76 24.44
N GLU A 67 2.40 -9.88 23.85
CA GLU A 67 1.27 -10.28 23.01
C GLU A 67 1.76 -10.99 21.76
N GLN A 68 1.25 -12.19 21.50
CA GLN A 68 1.71 -13.04 20.40
C GLN A 68 0.68 -13.12 19.27
N LEU A 69 1.13 -12.84 18.06
CA LEU A 69 0.36 -13.07 16.84
C LEU A 69 1.09 -14.10 15.97
N ASN A 70 0.51 -15.29 15.85
CA ASN A 70 1.12 -16.42 15.10
C ASN A 70 2.57 -16.72 15.53
N GLY A 71 2.82 -16.73 16.85
CA GLY A 71 4.13 -17.08 17.41
C GLY A 71 5.20 -15.98 17.32
N ARG A 72 4.82 -14.75 16.95
CA ARG A 72 5.72 -13.57 16.94
C ARG A 72 5.12 -12.45 17.77
N PRO A 73 5.94 -11.72 18.56
CA PRO A 73 5.44 -10.59 19.31
C PRO A 73 4.76 -9.53 18.43
N LEU A 74 3.68 -8.93 18.94
CA LEU A 74 3.00 -7.82 18.28
C LEU A 74 3.98 -6.66 17.98
N SER A 75 4.88 -6.36 18.91
CA SER A 75 5.91 -5.33 18.74
C SER A 75 6.79 -5.55 17.50
N GLU A 76 7.17 -6.78 17.16
CA GLU A 76 7.93 -7.07 15.97
C GLU A 76 7.12 -6.81 14.69
N GLN A 77 5.81 -7.08 14.73
CA GLN A 77 4.94 -6.92 13.58
C GLN A 77 4.54 -5.45 13.35
N VAL A 78 4.51 -4.63 14.38
CA VAL A 78 4.23 -3.20 14.23
C VAL A 78 5.49 -2.35 14.03
N LEU A 79 6.67 -2.82 14.46
CA LEU A 79 7.92 -2.07 14.36
C LEU A 79 8.82 -2.47 13.19
N ALA A 80 8.38 -3.45 12.36
CA ALA A 80 9.18 -3.85 11.22
C ALA A 80 9.34 -2.67 10.22
N PRO A 81 10.55 -2.52 9.63
CA PRO A 81 10.82 -1.43 8.70
C PRO A 81 9.89 -1.44 7.49
N THR A 82 9.58 -0.26 6.98
CA THR A 82 8.93 -0.11 5.67
C THR A 82 9.75 -0.82 4.60
N LYS A 83 9.09 -1.65 3.80
CA LYS A 83 9.73 -2.39 2.72
C LYS A 83 10.23 -1.43 1.62
N ILE A 84 11.43 -1.69 1.12
CA ILE A 84 12.06 -0.92 0.05
C ILE A 84 11.82 -1.61 -1.28
N TYR A 85 11.01 -1.01 -2.16
CA TYR A 85 10.61 -1.58 -3.46
C TYR A 85 11.47 -1.13 -4.64
N VAL A 86 12.47 -0.26 -4.40
CA VAL A 86 13.20 0.44 -5.47
C VAL A 86 13.79 -0.51 -6.51
N LYS A 87 14.49 -1.56 -6.08
CA LYS A 87 15.16 -2.49 -7.01
C LYS A 87 14.19 -3.28 -7.88
N SER A 88 13.12 -3.79 -7.27
CA SER A 88 12.11 -4.58 -7.96
C SER A 88 11.28 -3.74 -8.94
N VAL A 89 10.87 -2.54 -8.53
CA VAL A 89 10.13 -1.61 -9.38
C VAL A 89 10.99 -1.12 -10.56
N LEU A 90 12.26 -0.77 -10.33
CA LEU A 90 13.15 -0.39 -11.42
C LEU A 90 13.42 -1.54 -12.39
N ALA A 91 13.50 -2.79 -11.91
CA ALA A 91 13.64 -3.95 -12.79
C ALA A 91 12.38 -4.17 -13.63
N LEU A 92 11.20 -3.92 -13.06
CA LEU A 92 9.91 -4.01 -13.75
C LEU A 92 9.80 -2.96 -14.86
N ILE A 93 10.03 -1.68 -14.55
CA ILE A 93 9.92 -0.54 -15.48
C ILE A 93 10.80 -0.72 -16.71
N LYS A 94 11.98 -1.35 -16.57
CA LYS A 94 12.91 -1.60 -17.68
C LYS A 94 12.42 -2.64 -18.69
N GLN A 95 11.44 -3.46 -18.32
CA GLN A 95 11.05 -4.64 -19.10
C GLN A 95 9.56 -4.68 -19.41
N THR A 96 8.77 -3.81 -18.79
CA THR A 96 7.32 -3.73 -18.99
C THR A 96 6.88 -2.28 -19.09
N GLU A 97 5.73 -2.08 -19.70
CA GLU A 97 5.06 -0.78 -19.80
C GLU A 97 4.26 -0.54 -18.52
N VAL A 98 4.81 0.28 -17.61
CA VAL A 98 4.14 0.64 -16.36
C VAL A 98 3.39 1.95 -16.54
N HIS A 99 2.07 1.94 -16.34
CA HIS A 99 1.21 3.11 -16.53
C HIS A 99 1.07 3.96 -15.27
N ALA A 100 1.03 3.34 -14.10
CA ALA A 100 0.96 4.03 -12.81
C ALA A 100 1.52 3.19 -11.67
N ILE A 101 1.98 3.87 -10.62
CA ILE A 101 2.46 3.27 -9.38
C ILE A 101 1.88 4.03 -8.19
N ALA A 102 1.11 3.36 -7.35
CA ALA A 102 0.59 3.88 -6.10
C ALA A 102 1.27 3.21 -4.91
N HIS A 103 1.97 3.97 -4.07
CA HIS A 103 2.49 3.49 -2.79
C HIS A 103 1.41 3.71 -1.72
N LEU A 104 0.93 2.64 -1.10
CA LEU A 104 -0.12 2.71 -0.10
C LEU A 104 0.43 3.20 1.24
N THR A 105 0.20 4.47 1.53
CA THR A 105 0.60 5.21 2.72
C THR A 105 -0.65 5.72 3.47
N GLY A 106 -0.54 6.81 4.24
CA GLY A 106 -1.70 7.45 4.87
C GLY A 106 -2.81 7.76 3.87
N GLY A 107 -4.06 7.48 4.21
CA GLY A 107 -5.20 7.52 3.31
C GLY A 107 -5.52 6.17 2.62
N GLY A 108 -4.62 5.18 2.75
CA GLY A 108 -4.82 3.80 2.29
C GLY A 108 -5.19 3.68 0.82
N PHE A 109 -6.10 2.76 0.51
CA PHE A 109 -6.56 2.51 -0.86
C PHE A 109 -7.35 3.69 -1.43
N TRP A 110 -8.21 4.29 -0.60
CA TRP A 110 -9.18 5.30 -1.04
C TRP A 110 -8.53 6.60 -1.49
N GLU A 111 -7.37 6.96 -0.96
CA GLU A 111 -6.71 8.22 -1.30
C GLU A 111 -5.48 8.03 -2.20
N ASN A 112 -4.71 6.93 -2.04
CA ASN A 112 -3.45 6.80 -2.78
C ASN A 112 -3.66 6.30 -4.22
N ILE A 113 -4.60 5.40 -4.47
CA ILE A 113 -4.86 4.89 -5.82
C ILE A 113 -5.43 5.97 -6.74
N PRO A 114 -6.43 6.79 -6.34
CA PRO A 114 -6.96 7.85 -7.20
C PRO A 114 -5.94 8.90 -7.63
N ARG A 115 -4.90 9.14 -6.83
CA ARG A 115 -3.85 10.13 -7.16
C ARG A 115 -3.11 9.84 -8.46
N VAL A 116 -3.09 8.58 -8.87
CA VAL A 116 -2.36 8.12 -10.05
C VAL A 116 -3.28 7.66 -11.18
N LEU A 117 -4.59 7.88 -11.04
CA LEU A 117 -5.59 7.52 -12.04
C LEU A 117 -6.15 8.73 -12.78
N PRO A 118 -6.39 8.63 -14.10
CA PRO A 118 -7.22 9.61 -14.83
C PRO A 118 -8.65 9.64 -14.25
N LYS A 119 -9.30 10.80 -14.30
CA LYS A 119 -10.64 11.00 -13.75
C LYS A 119 -11.72 10.06 -14.31
N ASN A 120 -11.58 9.67 -15.57
CA ASN A 120 -12.51 8.78 -16.26
C ASN A 120 -12.22 7.29 -16.05
N THR A 121 -11.45 6.95 -15.03
CA THR A 121 -11.10 5.56 -14.70
C THR A 121 -11.30 5.26 -13.22
N LYS A 122 -11.55 3.98 -12.92
CA LYS A 122 -11.64 3.47 -11.55
C LYS A 122 -10.88 2.15 -11.41
N ALA A 123 -10.29 1.94 -10.26
CA ALA A 123 -9.70 0.69 -9.85
C ALA A 123 -10.77 -0.21 -9.22
N VAL A 124 -10.89 -1.43 -9.72
CA VAL A 124 -11.71 -2.49 -9.12
C VAL A 124 -10.77 -3.50 -8.48
N ILE A 125 -10.78 -3.56 -7.17
CA ILE A 125 -9.92 -4.38 -6.33
C ILE A 125 -10.69 -5.62 -5.89
N ASP A 126 -10.09 -6.79 -6.08
CA ASP A 126 -10.61 -8.07 -5.58
C ASP A 126 -10.03 -8.36 -4.20
N GLU A 127 -10.83 -8.15 -3.13
CA GLU A 127 -10.38 -8.39 -1.75
C GLU A 127 -10.14 -9.87 -1.44
N SER A 128 -10.68 -10.78 -2.24
CA SER A 128 -10.44 -12.21 -2.11
C SER A 128 -9.07 -12.66 -2.62
N SER A 129 -8.35 -11.79 -3.37
CA SER A 129 -7.07 -12.10 -3.99
C SER A 129 -5.90 -12.20 -2.99
N TRP A 130 -6.09 -11.75 -1.74
CA TRP A 130 -5.07 -11.88 -0.68
C TRP A 130 -5.69 -12.01 0.71
N GLU A 131 -4.91 -12.48 1.63
CA GLU A 131 -5.25 -12.48 3.04
C GLU A 131 -4.51 -11.37 3.78
N TRP A 132 -5.23 -10.68 4.68
CA TRP A 132 -4.61 -9.73 5.58
C TRP A 132 -3.64 -10.44 6.52
N GLN A 133 -2.49 -9.82 6.73
CA GLN A 133 -1.53 -10.27 7.72
C GLN A 133 -2.15 -10.26 9.13
N PRO A 134 -1.68 -11.14 10.05
CA PRO A 134 -2.24 -11.28 11.39
C PRO A 134 -2.39 -9.97 12.16
N VAL A 135 -1.46 -9.04 11.99
CA VAL A 135 -1.49 -7.73 12.65
C VAL A 135 -2.72 -6.91 12.26
N PHE A 136 -3.14 -6.93 10.98
CA PHE A 136 -4.33 -6.18 10.54
C PHE A 136 -5.63 -6.82 11.04
N LYS A 137 -5.72 -8.15 11.03
CA LYS A 137 -6.85 -8.89 11.61
C LYS A 137 -6.97 -8.59 13.10
N TRP A 138 -5.86 -8.58 13.83
CA TRP A 138 -5.80 -8.25 15.25
C TRP A 138 -6.23 -6.80 15.51
N LEU A 139 -5.72 -5.84 14.74
CA LEU A 139 -6.09 -4.44 14.87
C LEU A 139 -7.58 -4.22 14.63
N GLN A 140 -8.14 -4.85 13.60
CA GLN A 140 -9.57 -4.79 13.30
C GLN A 140 -10.42 -5.34 14.45
N GLU A 141 -10.09 -6.54 14.93
CA GLU A 141 -10.82 -7.21 16.00
C GLU A 141 -10.73 -6.43 17.32
N LYS A 142 -9.52 -6.13 17.79
CA LYS A 142 -9.32 -5.46 19.09
C LYS A 142 -9.75 -4.00 19.10
N GLY A 143 -9.66 -3.34 17.96
CA GLY A 143 -10.10 -1.96 17.77
C GLY A 143 -11.57 -1.82 17.40
N ASN A 144 -12.25 -2.93 17.09
CA ASN A 144 -13.60 -2.92 16.50
C ASN A 144 -13.70 -1.94 15.34
N ILE A 145 -12.74 -2.04 14.39
CA ILE A 145 -12.58 -1.10 13.29
C ILE A 145 -13.37 -1.63 12.08
N GLU A 146 -14.21 -0.78 11.51
CA GLU A 146 -14.94 -1.09 10.29
C GLU A 146 -13.97 -1.35 9.12
N THR A 147 -14.31 -2.29 8.23
CA THR A 147 -13.44 -2.68 7.09
C THR A 147 -13.07 -1.49 6.21
N TYR A 148 -14.01 -0.57 5.98
CA TYR A 148 -13.75 0.66 5.25
C TYR A 148 -12.63 1.49 5.88
N GLU A 149 -12.64 1.66 7.20
CA GLU A 149 -11.62 2.41 7.94
C GLU A 149 -10.27 1.68 7.98
N MET A 150 -10.28 0.34 7.95
CA MET A 150 -9.05 -0.44 7.79
C MET A 150 -8.37 -0.10 6.46
N TYR A 151 -9.09 -0.13 5.34
CA TYR A 151 -8.57 0.24 4.01
C TYR A 151 -8.25 1.73 3.86
N ARG A 152 -8.83 2.59 4.70
CA ARG A 152 -8.52 4.02 4.73
C ARG A 152 -7.25 4.33 5.52
N THR A 153 -7.03 3.62 6.62
CA THR A 153 -5.93 3.92 7.56
C THR A 153 -4.67 3.12 7.25
N PHE A 154 -4.84 1.86 6.81
CA PHE A 154 -3.77 0.91 6.65
C PHE A 154 -3.62 0.43 5.20
N ASN A 155 -2.45 -0.13 4.92
CA ASN A 155 -2.18 -0.81 3.65
C ASN A 155 -2.76 -2.23 3.57
N CYS A 156 -3.26 -2.79 4.68
CA CYS A 156 -3.88 -4.12 4.80
C CYS A 156 -3.09 -5.25 4.12
N GLY A 157 -1.75 -5.14 4.11
CA GLY A 157 -0.86 -6.12 3.48
C GLY A 157 -0.40 -5.77 2.07
N VAL A 158 -0.91 -4.70 1.48
CA VAL A 158 -0.56 -4.22 0.14
C VAL A 158 0.29 -2.96 0.25
N GLY A 159 1.58 -3.04 -0.06
CA GLY A 159 2.46 -1.87 0.03
C GLY A 159 2.45 -1.00 -1.24
N MET A 160 2.30 -1.63 -2.40
CA MET A 160 2.24 -0.94 -3.69
C MET A 160 1.19 -1.55 -4.60
N VAL A 161 0.58 -0.70 -5.44
CA VAL A 161 -0.29 -1.12 -6.56
C VAL A 161 0.27 -0.53 -7.84
N ILE A 162 0.43 -1.37 -8.85
CA ILE A 162 1.01 -1.02 -10.15
C ILE A 162 -0.01 -1.31 -11.24
N ALA A 163 -0.30 -0.32 -12.08
CA ALA A 163 -1.13 -0.47 -13.26
C ALA A 163 -0.27 -0.71 -14.51
N LEU A 164 -0.64 -1.71 -15.31
CA LEU A 164 0.05 -2.06 -16.54
C LEU A 164 -0.90 -2.80 -17.52
N PRO A 165 -0.54 -2.94 -18.82
CA PRO A 165 -1.36 -3.68 -19.76
C PRO A 165 -1.61 -5.12 -19.33
N GLN A 166 -2.85 -5.59 -19.45
CA GLN A 166 -3.26 -6.96 -19.09
C GLN A 166 -2.37 -8.02 -19.76
N SER A 167 -1.90 -7.78 -20.99
CA SER A 167 -1.02 -8.70 -21.73
C SER A 167 0.37 -8.88 -21.11
N GLN A 168 0.78 -8.01 -20.20
CA GLN A 168 2.09 -8.04 -19.56
C GLN A 168 2.09 -8.58 -18.12
N VAL A 169 0.93 -8.98 -17.61
CA VAL A 169 0.77 -9.46 -16.21
C VAL A 169 1.71 -10.62 -15.89
N GLU A 170 1.75 -11.66 -16.72
CA GLU A 170 2.60 -12.82 -16.46
C GLU A 170 4.09 -12.45 -16.43
N THR A 171 4.53 -11.62 -17.38
CA THR A 171 5.90 -11.12 -17.42
C THR A 171 6.23 -10.28 -16.18
N ALA A 172 5.34 -9.37 -15.80
CA ALA A 172 5.52 -8.52 -14.63
C ALA A 172 5.61 -9.33 -13.34
N LEU A 173 4.72 -10.30 -13.14
CA LEU A 173 4.75 -11.19 -11.97
C LEU A 173 6.04 -12.03 -11.93
N ALA A 174 6.53 -12.51 -13.08
CA ALA A 174 7.79 -13.24 -13.15
C ALA A 174 9.00 -12.39 -12.73
N ILE A 175 9.08 -11.14 -13.23
CA ILE A 175 10.15 -10.18 -12.89
C ILE A 175 10.11 -9.85 -11.39
N LEU A 176 8.94 -9.55 -10.86
CA LEU A 176 8.76 -9.22 -9.45
C LEU A 176 9.13 -10.39 -8.54
N LYS A 177 8.71 -11.60 -8.90
CA LYS A 177 9.08 -12.83 -8.18
C LYS A 177 10.59 -13.07 -8.18
N GLN A 178 11.26 -12.90 -9.34
CA GLN A 178 12.73 -13.01 -9.43
C GLN A 178 13.44 -11.97 -8.56
N SER A 179 12.82 -10.80 -8.39
CA SER A 179 13.32 -9.73 -7.51
C SER A 179 13.02 -9.96 -6.02
N GLY A 180 12.38 -11.08 -5.66
CA GLY A 180 12.05 -11.44 -4.27
C GLY A 180 10.76 -10.80 -3.75
N GLU A 181 9.92 -10.27 -4.63
CA GLU A 181 8.63 -9.70 -4.25
C GLU A 181 7.55 -10.79 -4.08
N ASN A 182 6.68 -10.59 -3.09
CA ASN A 182 5.37 -11.21 -3.07
C ASN A 182 4.44 -10.31 -3.87
N ALA A 183 4.10 -10.71 -5.10
CA ALA A 183 3.27 -9.94 -6.01
C ALA A 183 2.16 -10.82 -6.59
N TRP A 184 0.98 -10.20 -6.80
CA TRP A 184 -0.19 -10.88 -7.35
C TRP A 184 -1.09 -9.91 -8.13
N LEU A 185 -1.97 -10.45 -8.98
CA LEU A 185 -3.04 -9.69 -9.62
C LEU A 185 -4.09 -9.36 -8.55
N ILE A 186 -4.29 -8.06 -8.28
CA ILE A 186 -5.23 -7.60 -7.25
C ILE A 186 -6.53 -7.04 -7.85
N GLY A 187 -6.55 -6.79 -9.14
CA GLY A 187 -7.72 -6.22 -9.79
C GLY A 187 -7.44 -5.68 -11.18
N HIS A 188 -8.27 -4.75 -11.60
CA HIS A 188 -8.17 -4.16 -12.94
C HIS A 188 -8.74 -2.73 -12.95
N ILE A 189 -8.51 -2.03 -14.08
CA ILE A 189 -9.06 -0.70 -14.33
C ILE A 189 -10.31 -0.81 -15.20
N GLU A 190 -11.38 -0.13 -14.79
CA GLU A 190 -12.59 0.09 -15.57
C GLU A 190 -12.75 1.56 -15.96
N SER A 191 -13.60 1.84 -16.96
CA SER A 191 -14.06 3.20 -17.22
C SER A 191 -14.96 3.67 -16.07
N ALA A 192 -14.90 4.95 -15.75
CA ALA A 192 -15.74 5.58 -14.74
C ALA A 192 -16.34 6.89 -15.28
N THR A 193 -17.46 7.29 -14.71
CA THR A 193 -18.04 8.63 -14.87
C THR A 193 -17.58 9.53 -13.71
N ASP A 194 -17.76 10.84 -13.86
CA ASP A 194 -17.31 11.82 -12.85
C ASP A 194 -18.01 11.64 -11.48
N ASP A 195 -19.18 10.99 -11.44
CA ASP A 195 -19.97 10.75 -10.22
C ASP A 195 -19.64 9.43 -9.52
N GLU A 196 -18.80 8.60 -10.12
CA GLU A 196 -18.43 7.28 -9.56
C GLU A 196 -17.17 7.36 -8.70
N PRO A 197 -17.06 6.54 -7.63
CA PRO A 197 -15.82 6.44 -6.87
C PRO A 197 -14.71 5.84 -7.72
N GLN A 198 -13.51 6.40 -7.62
CA GLN A 198 -12.35 5.91 -8.39
C GLN A 198 -11.73 4.62 -7.82
N VAL A 199 -12.20 4.13 -6.67
CA VAL A 199 -11.79 2.84 -6.11
C VAL A 199 -13.03 2.08 -5.66
N ILE A 200 -13.12 0.82 -6.04
CA ILE A 200 -14.14 -0.13 -5.57
C ILE A 200 -13.39 -1.36 -5.07
N ILE A 201 -13.69 -1.82 -3.85
CA ILE A 201 -13.19 -3.08 -3.29
C ILE A 201 -14.39 -4.05 -3.20
N LYS A 202 -14.24 -5.24 -3.78
CA LYS A 202 -15.30 -6.27 -3.86
C LYS A 202 -14.80 -7.59 -3.32
#